data_5ef8c878fc6c95e3a929787ce1800817
#
_entry.id   5ef8c878fc6c95e3a929787ce1800817
#
_cell.length_a   1.000
_cell.length_b   1.000
_cell.length_c   1.000
_cell.angle_alpha   90.00
_cell.angle_beta   90.00
_cell.angle_gamma   90.00
#
_symmetry.space_group_name_H-M   'P 1'
#
loop_
_entity.id
_entity.type
_entity.pdbx_description
1 polymer ?
#
loop_
_entity_poly.entity_id
_entity_poly.type
_entity_poly.pdbx_seq_one_letter_code
_entity_poly.pdbx_strand_id
1 'polypeptide(L)'
;MFAAAATKGDVTVLNVIPKHLDATISKLVDIGCEVEEFDDAVRVVAKNRLRSTQVKTLPYPGYPTDMQPQIGVVLALAQGTSTITESIFENRFKYLDELARMGAVIKVEGNSATIEGVEKFSGARVSAPDLRAGAALCIAGLATDGITIVD
;
A
#
# COMPACT_ATOMS: atom_id res chain seq x y z
N MET A 1 -7.58 -0.62 6.13
CA MET A 1 -7.80 -1.33 4.86
C MET A 1 -6.50 -1.94 4.32
N PHE A 2 -5.43 -1.17 4.03
CA PHE A 2 -4.18 -1.72 3.48
C PHE A 2 -3.45 -2.70 4.42
N ALA A 3 -3.53 -2.52 5.74
CA ALA A 3 -3.00 -3.49 6.69
C ALA A 3 -3.66 -4.88 6.52
N ALA A 4 -4.98 -4.93 6.33
CA ALA A 4 -5.68 -6.18 6.03
C ALA A 4 -5.21 -6.78 4.70
N ALA A 5 -5.04 -5.96 3.67
CA ALA A 5 -4.54 -6.41 2.37
C ALA A 5 -3.13 -7.00 2.46
N ALA A 6 -2.22 -6.34 3.19
CA ALA A 6 -0.81 -6.75 3.31
C ALA A 6 -0.63 -8.01 4.17
N THR A 7 -1.52 -8.26 5.14
CA THR A 7 -1.39 -9.35 6.13
C THR A 7 -2.29 -10.55 5.84
N LYS A 8 -2.96 -10.58 4.69
CA LYS A 8 -3.99 -11.59 4.37
C LYS A 8 -5.07 -11.65 5.46
N GLY A 9 -5.47 -10.47 5.93
CA GLY A 9 -6.40 -10.30 7.03
C GLY A 9 -7.84 -10.13 6.59
N ASP A 10 -8.71 -10.03 7.60
CA ASP A 10 -10.14 -9.75 7.49
C ASP A 10 -10.47 -8.67 8.52
N VAL A 11 -10.68 -7.44 8.06
CA VAL A 11 -10.87 -6.28 8.94
C VAL A 11 -12.06 -5.45 8.47
N THR A 12 -12.93 -5.09 9.41
CA THR A 12 -13.99 -4.11 9.19
C THR A 12 -13.59 -2.78 9.83
N VAL A 13 -13.57 -1.74 9.02
CA VAL A 13 -13.30 -0.36 9.46
C VAL A 13 -14.64 0.32 9.67
N LEU A 14 -14.87 0.79 10.90
CA LEU A 14 -16.12 1.45 11.30
C LEU A 14 -15.98 2.97 11.24
N ASN A 15 -17.12 3.67 11.25
CA ASN A 15 -17.21 5.13 11.27
C ASN A 15 -16.50 5.78 10.07
N VAL A 16 -16.67 5.20 8.91
CA VAL A 16 -16.18 5.73 7.63
C VAL A 16 -17.35 6.05 6.71
N ILE A 17 -17.09 6.90 5.74
CA ILE A 17 -18.02 7.16 4.64
C ILE A 17 -17.48 6.42 3.40
N PRO A 18 -18.02 5.25 3.04
CA PRO A 18 -17.48 4.43 1.96
C PRO A 18 -17.31 5.18 0.64
N LYS A 19 -18.26 6.04 0.30
CA LYS A 19 -18.24 6.87 -0.91
C LYS A 19 -16.98 7.75 -1.01
N HIS A 20 -16.42 8.21 0.11
CA HIS A 20 -15.18 8.98 0.11
C HIS A 20 -13.94 8.12 -0.17
N LEU A 21 -14.07 6.81 -0.10
CA LEU A 21 -13.01 5.83 -0.27
C LEU A 21 -13.09 5.08 -1.61
N ASP A 22 -13.95 5.50 -2.52
CA ASP A 22 -14.23 4.78 -3.78
C ASP A 22 -12.96 4.45 -4.57
N ALA A 23 -12.05 5.41 -4.74
CA ALA A 23 -10.81 5.19 -5.47
C ALA A 23 -9.89 4.17 -4.79
N THR A 24 -9.80 4.21 -3.46
CA THR A 24 -9.03 3.25 -2.65
C THR A 24 -9.66 1.86 -2.70
N ILE A 25 -10.98 1.78 -2.54
CA ILE A 25 -11.76 0.53 -2.62
C ILE A 25 -11.59 -0.11 -4.00
N SER A 26 -11.72 0.69 -5.06
CA SER A 26 -11.53 0.22 -6.43
C SER A 26 -10.16 -0.44 -6.63
N LYS A 27 -9.09 0.14 -6.11
CA LYS A 27 -7.75 -0.45 -6.19
C LYS A 27 -7.59 -1.71 -5.35
N LEU A 28 -8.19 -1.77 -4.18
CA LEU A 28 -8.21 -2.99 -3.37
C LEU A 28 -8.92 -4.14 -4.09
N VAL A 29 -10.02 -3.87 -4.76
CA VAL A 29 -10.73 -4.86 -5.59
C VAL A 29 -9.88 -5.27 -6.79
N ASP A 30 -9.26 -4.33 -7.50
CA ASP A 30 -8.39 -4.60 -8.66
C ASP A 30 -7.26 -5.57 -8.30
N ILE A 31 -6.65 -5.43 -7.14
CA ILE A 31 -5.55 -6.29 -6.70
C ILE A 31 -6.01 -7.62 -6.09
N GLY A 32 -7.31 -7.83 -5.92
CA GLY A 32 -7.88 -9.11 -5.52
C GLY A 32 -8.42 -9.20 -4.11
N CYS A 33 -8.57 -8.09 -3.38
CA CYS A 33 -9.29 -8.08 -2.12
C CYS A 33 -10.80 -8.22 -2.35
N GLU A 34 -11.48 -8.91 -1.43
CA GLU A 34 -12.92 -8.83 -1.29
C GLU A 34 -13.25 -7.61 -0.45
N VAL A 35 -14.12 -6.74 -0.93
CA VAL A 35 -14.52 -5.53 -0.21
C VAL A 35 -16.04 -5.50 -0.12
N GLU A 36 -16.55 -5.35 1.10
CA GLU A 36 -17.98 -5.20 1.40
C GLU A 36 -18.23 -3.83 2.03
N GLU A 37 -19.13 -3.07 1.42
CA GLU A 37 -19.49 -1.73 1.86
C GLU A 37 -20.79 -1.76 2.64
N PHE A 38 -20.82 -1.07 3.78
CA PHE A 38 -21.99 -0.82 4.61
C PHE A 38 -22.26 0.69 4.65
N ASP A 39 -23.30 1.13 5.34
CA ASP A 39 -23.64 2.56 5.41
C ASP A 39 -22.51 3.41 6.02
N ASP A 40 -21.84 2.90 7.04
CA ASP A 40 -20.78 3.60 7.79
C ASP A 40 -19.53 2.75 8.02
N ALA A 41 -19.35 1.67 7.27
CA ALA A 41 -18.27 0.74 7.45
C ALA A 41 -17.80 0.12 6.12
N VAL A 42 -16.57 -0.35 6.10
CA VAL A 42 -15.98 -1.11 4.98
C VAL A 42 -15.23 -2.31 5.53
N ARG A 43 -15.58 -3.51 5.06
CA ARG A 43 -14.85 -4.74 5.36
C ARG A 43 -13.92 -5.08 4.20
N VAL A 44 -12.67 -5.35 4.50
CA VAL A 44 -11.65 -5.77 3.54
C VAL A 44 -11.12 -7.14 3.92
N VAL A 45 -11.15 -8.07 2.98
CA VAL A 45 -10.66 -9.44 3.16
C VAL A 45 -9.64 -9.76 2.06
N ALA A 46 -8.47 -10.20 2.46
CA ALA A 46 -7.43 -10.68 1.55
C ALA A 46 -7.12 -12.15 1.89
N LYS A 47 -7.54 -13.07 1.02
CA LYS A 47 -7.38 -14.53 1.25
C LYS A 47 -6.11 -15.09 0.63
N ASN A 48 -5.73 -14.55 -0.55
CA ASN A 48 -4.64 -15.04 -1.36
C ASN A 48 -3.63 -13.94 -1.64
N ARG A 49 -2.50 -14.31 -2.24
CA ARG A 49 -1.54 -13.33 -2.74
C ARG A 49 -2.22 -12.39 -3.75
N LEU A 50 -2.05 -11.10 -3.56
CA LEU A 50 -2.68 -10.07 -4.37
C LEU A 50 -1.98 -9.92 -5.73
N ARG A 51 -2.67 -9.27 -6.66
CA ARG A 51 -2.18 -9.01 -8.02
C ARG A 51 -1.58 -7.62 -8.13
N SER A 52 -0.69 -7.46 -9.11
CA SER A 52 -0.18 -6.15 -9.51
C SER A 52 -1.27 -5.28 -10.12
N THR A 53 -1.08 -3.98 -10.05
CA THR A 53 -1.92 -2.97 -10.72
C THR A 53 -1.13 -1.71 -11.01
N GLN A 54 -1.78 -0.77 -11.69
CA GLN A 54 -1.25 0.57 -11.91
C GLN A 54 -2.02 1.57 -11.05
N VAL A 55 -1.30 2.49 -10.42
CA VAL A 55 -1.87 3.54 -9.58
C VAL A 55 -1.35 4.88 -10.07
N LYS A 56 -2.24 5.85 -10.25
CA LYS A 56 -1.89 7.24 -10.50
C LYS A 56 -2.60 8.11 -9.49
N THR A 57 -1.84 8.89 -8.73
CA THR A 57 -2.42 9.86 -7.80
C THR A 57 -3.04 11.03 -8.57
N LEU A 58 -4.24 11.41 -8.18
CA LEU A 58 -5.01 12.50 -8.79
C LEU A 58 -5.79 13.24 -7.69
N PRO A 59 -6.17 14.50 -7.92
CA PRO A 59 -7.11 15.16 -7.03
C PRO A 59 -8.42 14.37 -6.89
N TYR A 60 -9.08 14.52 -5.74
CA TYR A 60 -10.38 13.89 -5.52
C TYR A 60 -11.35 14.14 -6.72
N PRO A 61 -12.06 13.13 -7.22
CA PRO A 61 -12.25 11.78 -6.68
C PRO A 61 -11.24 10.73 -7.18
N GLY A 62 -10.08 11.13 -7.70
CA GLY A 62 -9.02 10.20 -8.08
C GLY A 62 -8.32 9.56 -6.87
N TYR A 63 -7.31 8.72 -7.15
CA TYR A 63 -6.60 8.03 -6.09
C TYR A 63 -5.80 9.02 -5.23
N PRO A 64 -6.01 9.05 -3.89
CA PRO A 64 -5.42 10.07 -3.03
C PRO A 64 -3.90 9.83 -2.83
N THR A 65 -3.13 10.91 -2.95
CA THR A 65 -1.68 10.87 -2.70
C THR A 65 -1.33 10.44 -1.26
N ASP A 66 -2.19 10.74 -0.30
CA ASP A 66 -2.01 10.36 1.10
C ASP A 66 -2.06 8.83 1.32
N MET A 67 -2.63 8.10 0.40
CA MET A 67 -2.72 6.63 0.41
C MET A 67 -1.70 5.96 -0.52
N GLN A 68 -0.84 6.75 -1.20
CA GLN A 68 0.13 6.22 -2.14
C GLN A 68 1.20 5.34 -1.47
N PRO A 69 1.83 5.71 -0.33
CA PRO A 69 2.82 4.86 0.31
C PRO A 69 2.25 3.53 0.79
N GLN A 70 1.04 3.52 1.31
CA GLN A 70 0.40 2.31 1.85
C GLN A 70 0.09 1.29 0.75
N ILE A 71 -0.43 1.74 -0.40
CA ILE A 71 -0.64 0.82 -1.51
C ILE A 71 0.71 0.35 -2.08
N GLY A 72 1.74 1.19 -2.07
CA GLY A 72 3.09 0.81 -2.49
C GLY A 72 3.64 -0.40 -1.74
N VAL A 73 3.41 -0.46 -0.43
CA VAL A 73 3.77 -1.62 0.40
C VAL A 73 3.02 -2.88 -0.06
N VAL A 74 1.72 -2.77 -0.28
CA VAL A 74 0.89 -3.90 -0.71
C VAL A 74 1.33 -4.41 -2.09
N LEU A 75 1.61 -3.49 -3.02
CA LEU A 75 2.08 -3.83 -4.36
C LEU A 75 3.47 -4.47 -4.36
N ALA A 76 4.32 -4.10 -3.40
CA ALA A 76 5.63 -4.74 -3.24
C ALA A 76 5.55 -6.21 -2.78
N LEU A 77 4.40 -6.65 -2.25
CA LEU A 77 4.09 -8.04 -1.92
C LEU A 77 3.17 -8.73 -2.94
N ALA A 78 2.64 -7.99 -3.90
CA ALA A 78 1.74 -8.52 -4.93
C ALA A 78 2.49 -9.36 -5.95
N GLN A 79 1.77 -10.24 -6.62
CA GLN A 79 2.32 -11.00 -7.74
C GLN A 79 2.35 -10.15 -9.01
N GLY A 80 3.52 -10.03 -9.62
CA GLY A 80 3.73 -9.28 -10.86
C GLY A 80 4.37 -7.91 -10.62
N THR A 81 4.35 -7.08 -11.65
CA THR A 81 4.96 -5.75 -11.65
C THR A 81 3.90 -4.68 -11.65
N SER A 82 3.99 -3.77 -10.72
CA SER A 82 3.09 -2.63 -10.56
C SER A 82 3.81 -1.32 -10.89
N THR A 83 3.03 -0.31 -11.27
CA THR A 83 3.55 1.04 -11.49
C THR A 83 2.74 2.04 -10.67
N ILE A 84 3.42 2.93 -9.97
CA ILE A 84 2.82 4.07 -9.28
C ILE A 84 3.32 5.35 -9.94
N THR A 85 2.40 6.19 -10.38
CA THR A 85 2.69 7.53 -10.87
C THR A 85 2.18 8.56 -9.86
N GLU A 86 3.10 9.34 -9.28
CA GLU A 86 2.78 10.42 -8.34
C GLU A 86 2.63 11.74 -9.10
N SER A 87 1.41 12.24 -9.18
CA SER A 87 1.10 13.45 -9.97
C SER A 87 0.80 14.69 -9.12
N ILE A 88 0.79 14.55 -7.79
CA ILE A 88 0.39 15.62 -6.87
C ILE A 88 1.59 16.29 -6.21
N PHE A 89 2.52 15.49 -5.68
CA PHE A 89 3.69 15.98 -4.95
C PHE A 89 4.99 15.42 -5.49
N GLU A 90 6.04 16.20 -5.39
CA GLU A 90 7.40 15.74 -5.63
C GLU A 90 7.95 14.96 -4.42
N ASN A 91 8.95 14.13 -4.67
CA ASN A 91 9.71 13.40 -3.62
C ASN A 91 8.87 12.50 -2.69
N ARG A 92 7.74 11.95 -3.18
CA ARG A 92 6.87 11.05 -2.41
C ARG A 92 7.31 9.59 -2.41
N PHE A 93 8.44 9.25 -3.00
CA PHE A 93 8.94 7.87 -3.10
C PHE A 93 10.07 7.52 -2.10
N LYS A 94 10.40 8.41 -1.17
CA LYS A 94 11.48 8.17 -0.19
C LYS A 94 11.26 6.91 0.67
N TYR A 95 10.00 6.55 0.95
CA TYR A 95 9.69 5.33 1.70
C TYR A 95 10.10 4.06 0.94
N LEU A 96 10.19 4.13 -0.39
CA LEU A 96 10.59 2.99 -1.21
C LEU A 96 12.06 2.59 -0.97
N ASP A 97 12.92 3.56 -0.66
CA ASP A 97 14.33 3.27 -0.31
C ASP A 97 14.38 2.45 0.99
N GLU A 98 13.54 2.81 1.96
CA GLU A 98 13.43 2.06 3.22
C GLU A 98 12.78 0.69 3.01
N LEU A 99 11.78 0.61 2.13
CA LEU A 99 11.14 -0.66 1.78
C LEU A 99 12.12 -1.61 1.06
N ALA A 100 13.03 -1.06 0.25
CA ALA A 100 14.09 -1.82 -0.39
C ALA A 100 15.03 -2.50 0.63
N ARG A 101 15.28 -1.88 1.79
CA ARG A 101 16.01 -2.50 2.91
C ARG A 101 15.29 -3.72 3.47
N MET A 102 13.99 -3.79 3.33
CA MET A 102 13.16 -4.94 3.71
C MET A 102 13.06 -6.00 2.61
N GLY A 103 13.72 -5.79 1.46
CA GLY A 103 13.77 -6.73 0.35
C GLY A 103 12.88 -6.41 -0.84
N ALA A 104 12.22 -5.26 -0.87
CA ALA A 104 11.42 -4.82 -2.02
C ALA A 104 12.31 -4.54 -3.24
N VAL A 105 11.79 -4.86 -4.44
CA VAL A 105 12.46 -4.63 -5.72
C VAL A 105 11.77 -3.47 -6.44
N ILE A 106 12.48 -2.35 -6.52
CA ILE A 106 11.89 -1.06 -6.91
C ILE A 106 12.83 -0.31 -7.85
N LYS A 107 12.24 0.36 -8.83
CA LYS A 107 12.92 1.32 -9.71
C LYS A 107 12.12 2.61 -9.76
N VAL A 108 12.74 3.73 -9.38
CA VAL A 108 12.13 5.06 -9.44
C VAL A 108 12.71 5.83 -10.60
N GLU A 109 11.84 6.36 -11.46
CA GLU A 109 12.21 7.21 -12.59
C GLU A 109 11.27 8.44 -12.61
N GLY A 110 11.81 9.60 -12.24
CA GLY A 110 11.01 10.83 -12.17
C GLY A 110 9.85 10.71 -11.18
N ASN A 111 8.62 10.87 -11.67
CA ASN A 111 7.40 10.77 -10.89
C ASN A 111 6.76 9.37 -10.91
N SER A 112 7.45 8.37 -11.43
CA SER A 112 6.96 7.00 -11.51
C SER A 112 7.88 6.04 -10.79
N ALA A 113 7.29 5.07 -10.11
CA ALA A 113 7.97 3.94 -9.50
C ALA A 113 7.45 2.64 -10.09
N THR A 114 8.37 1.77 -10.50
CA THR A 114 8.07 0.39 -10.90
C THR A 114 8.40 -0.51 -9.74
N ILE A 115 7.45 -1.34 -9.33
CA ILE A 115 7.56 -2.23 -8.17
C ILE A 115 7.36 -3.65 -8.64
N GLU A 116 8.39 -4.47 -8.53
CA GLU A 116 8.29 -5.91 -8.77
C GLU A 116 7.95 -6.61 -7.44
N GLY A 117 6.83 -7.32 -7.40
CA GLY A 117 6.37 -7.95 -6.19
C GLY A 117 7.26 -9.10 -5.72
N VAL A 118 7.54 -9.13 -4.43
CA VAL A 118 8.25 -10.23 -3.75
C VAL A 118 7.28 -11.03 -2.89
N GLU A 119 7.61 -12.27 -2.57
CA GLU A 119 6.72 -13.13 -1.76
C GLU A 119 6.65 -12.68 -0.30
N LYS A 120 7.75 -12.15 0.23
CA LYS A 120 7.86 -11.70 1.62
C LYS A 120 8.93 -10.63 1.78
N PHE A 121 8.77 -9.82 2.81
CA PHE A 121 9.82 -8.94 3.30
C PHE A 121 10.68 -9.62 4.37
N SER A 122 11.86 -9.04 4.63
CA SER A 122 12.71 -9.35 5.76
C SER A 122 12.63 -8.24 6.80
N GLY A 123 12.65 -8.59 8.08
CA GLY A 123 12.70 -7.63 9.17
C GLY A 123 13.93 -6.74 9.06
N ALA A 124 13.76 -5.45 9.30
CA ALA A 124 14.84 -4.45 9.22
C ALA A 124 14.57 -3.26 10.14
N ARG A 125 15.61 -2.48 10.42
CA ARG A 125 15.46 -1.14 10.97
C ARG A 125 15.31 -0.15 9.84
N VAL A 126 14.19 0.57 9.81
CA VAL A 126 13.82 1.54 8.78
C VAL A 126 13.46 2.88 9.41
N SER A 127 13.64 3.95 8.68
CA SER A 127 13.36 5.31 9.14
C SER A 127 12.19 5.92 8.37
N ALA A 128 11.23 6.49 9.09
CA ALA A 128 10.07 7.12 8.47
C ALA A 128 10.42 8.56 8.01
N PRO A 129 10.50 8.82 6.69
CA PRO A 129 10.81 10.18 6.22
C PRO A 129 9.68 11.16 6.44
N ASP A 130 8.45 10.68 6.59
CA ASP A 130 7.25 11.47 6.89
C ASP A 130 6.16 10.59 7.50
N LEU A 131 5.07 11.21 7.94
CA LEU A 131 3.94 10.53 8.61
C LEU A 131 3.33 9.41 7.76
N ARG A 132 3.14 9.64 6.46
CA ARG A 132 2.48 8.66 5.55
C ARG A 132 3.40 7.48 5.27
N ALA A 133 4.67 7.78 5.10
CA ALA A 133 5.71 6.76 4.97
C ALA A 133 5.82 5.92 6.25
N GLY A 134 5.75 6.56 7.43
CA GLY A 134 5.74 5.85 8.71
C GLY A 134 4.59 4.87 8.81
N ALA A 135 3.37 5.29 8.48
CA ALA A 135 2.21 4.40 8.42
C ALA A 135 2.42 3.22 7.44
N ALA A 136 2.97 3.49 6.27
CA ALA A 136 3.26 2.45 5.27
C ALA A 136 4.31 1.45 5.77
N LEU A 137 5.39 1.92 6.38
CA LEU A 137 6.44 1.06 6.94
C LEU A 137 5.96 0.22 8.13
N CYS A 138 5.03 0.75 8.94
CA CYS A 138 4.35 -0.04 9.96
C CYS A 138 3.52 -1.19 9.33
N ILE A 139 2.81 -0.91 8.24
CA ILE A 139 2.08 -1.95 7.49
C ILE A 139 3.06 -3.01 6.96
N ALA A 140 4.20 -2.59 6.41
CA ALA A 140 5.25 -3.52 5.96
C ALA A 140 5.77 -4.40 7.10
N GLY A 141 5.99 -3.81 8.28
CA GLY A 141 6.40 -4.54 9.48
C GLY A 141 5.36 -5.58 9.92
N LEU A 142 4.07 -5.24 9.87
CA LEU A 142 2.98 -6.17 10.19
C LEU A 142 2.93 -7.38 9.23
N ALA A 143 3.35 -7.20 7.99
CA ALA A 143 3.38 -8.24 6.96
C ALA A 143 4.70 -9.02 6.91
N THR A 144 5.58 -8.82 7.88
CA THR A 144 6.95 -9.36 7.88
C THR A 144 7.15 -10.30 9.07
N ASP A 145 7.74 -11.45 8.82
CA ASP A 145 8.24 -12.32 9.88
C ASP A 145 9.51 -11.71 10.50
N GLY A 146 9.65 -11.83 11.82
CA GLY A 146 10.78 -11.29 12.57
C GLY A 146 10.51 -9.87 13.11
N ILE A 147 11.58 -9.13 13.36
CA ILE A 147 11.50 -7.81 14.01
C ILE A 147 11.75 -6.71 12.98
N THR A 148 10.81 -5.80 12.89
CA THR A 148 10.95 -4.53 12.15
C THR A 148 10.86 -3.37 13.13
N ILE A 149 11.82 -2.47 13.07
CA ILE A 149 11.85 -1.24 13.88
C ILE A 149 11.64 -0.07 12.92
N VAL A 150 10.64 0.73 13.21
CA VAL A 150 10.34 1.97 12.47
C VAL A 150 10.66 3.16 13.37
N ASP A 151 11.68 3.94 13.01
CA ASP A 151 12.11 5.15 13.73
C ASP A 151 11.52 6.42 13.11
#